data_676bf86bbbdd5ef4802099324192d244
#
_entry.id   676bf86bbbdd5ef4802099324192d244
#
_cell.length_a   1.000
_cell.length_b   1.000
_cell.length_c   1.000
_cell.angle_alpha   90.00
_cell.angle_beta   90.00
_cell.angle_gamma   90.00
#
_symmetry.space_group_name_H-M   'P 1'
#
loop_
_entity.id
_entity.type
_entity.pdbx_description
1 polymer ?
#
loop_
_entity_poly.entity_id
_entity_poly.type
_entity_poly.pdbx_seq_one_letter_code
_entity_poly.pdbx_strand_id
1 'polypeptide(L)'
;TFSQEHNVSASGGSKKFNYYASGSYFDQDGLLNIGEESLQRFTATAKINSEITDWLKFNMNMRFTREDYVRPSALTDYFYEALAFKAWPILPLYDRNGYYYYSDDTSVAALAEGGSDKKQTDHFYFQTGLEIEPVKNWVTSVDFNYRIKSANRHWDSQPYINHDLSGAPYYRKSSSNVHEDYLKENYFNFNARSEYSFSLADSHNFHILGGFQAENLKQTLFGLQRNGIMINSKPEVDLTNGLDINGNPITPSVNGGRKEWST
;
A
#
# COMPACT_ATOMS: atom_id res chain seq x y z
N THR A 1 -4.15 -21.88 2.41
CA THR A 1 -3.62 -20.56 2.81
C THR A 1 -2.95 -20.67 4.17
N PHE A 2 -1.73 -20.22 4.27
CA PHE A 2 -1.00 -20.10 5.51
C PHE A 2 -0.83 -18.61 5.84
N SER A 3 -0.97 -18.23 7.11
CA SER A 3 -0.60 -16.91 7.57
C SER A 3 0.13 -16.99 8.89
N GLN A 4 1.11 -16.12 9.09
CA GLN A 4 1.89 -16.01 10.32
C GLN A 4 2.12 -14.55 10.68
N GLU A 5 2.18 -14.29 11.99
CA GLU A 5 2.52 -12.98 12.52
C GLU A 5 3.49 -13.13 13.69
N HIS A 6 4.56 -12.34 13.65
CA HIS A 6 5.56 -12.28 14.70
C HIS A 6 5.67 -10.86 15.22
N ASN A 7 5.70 -10.72 16.55
CA ASN A 7 5.75 -9.41 17.20
C ASN A 7 6.78 -9.42 18.31
N VAL A 8 7.63 -8.42 18.33
CA VAL A 8 8.62 -8.21 19.40
C VAL A 8 8.50 -6.78 19.87
N SER A 9 8.43 -6.55 21.17
CA SER A 9 8.40 -5.22 21.74
C SER A 9 9.25 -5.10 23.00
N ALA A 10 9.75 -3.89 23.23
CA ALA A 10 10.45 -3.52 24.44
C ALA A 10 9.91 -2.17 24.91
N SER A 11 9.71 -2.05 26.23
CA SER A 11 9.33 -0.81 26.85
C SER A 11 10.05 -0.64 28.18
N GLY A 12 10.27 0.59 28.55
CA GLY A 12 10.93 0.92 29.83
C GLY A 12 10.85 2.41 30.10
N GLY A 13 11.41 2.81 31.22
CA GLY A 13 11.43 4.21 31.56
C GLY A 13 11.61 4.48 33.05
N SER A 14 11.39 5.73 33.39
CA SER A 14 11.39 6.28 34.74
C SER A 14 10.12 7.10 34.98
N LYS A 15 10.04 7.79 36.11
CA LYS A 15 8.90 8.68 36.38
C LYS A 15 8.75 9.82 35.35
N LYS A 16 9.88 10.27 34.77
CA LYS A 16 9.91 11.42 33.83
C LYS A 16 10.20 11.04 32.39
N PHE A 17 10.47 9.77 32.10
CA PHE A 17 10.83 9.32 30.77
C PHE A 17 10.31 7.91 30.51
N ASN A 18 9.56 7.72 29.42
CA ASN A 18 9.09 6.41 29.00
C ASN A 18 9.36 6.20 27.51
N TYR A 19 9.77 5.01 27.16
CA TYR A 19 9.94 4.61 25.78
C TYR A 19 9.25 3.29 25.48
N TYR A 20 8.89 3.12 24.23
CA TYR A 20 8.36 1.90 23.66
C TYR A 20 8.95 1.71 22.26
N ALA A 21 9.42 0.52 21.94
CA ALA A 21 9.83 0.13 20.61
C ALA A 21 9.23 -1.23 20.26
N SER A 22 8.76 -1.40 19.04
CA SER A 22 8.28 -2.70 18.56
C SER A 22 8.60 -2.92 17.09
N GLY A 23 8.75 -4.21 16.73
CA GLY A 23 8.83 -4.68 15.37
C GLY A 23 7.84 -5.79 15.15
N SER A 24 7.16 -5.80 14.01
CA SER A 24 6.28 -6.89 13.60
C SER A 24 6.55 -7.32 12.17
N TYR A 25 6.38 -8.60 11.91
CA TYR A 25 6.39 -9.22 10.61
C TYR A 25 5.10 -10.02 10.43
N PHE A 26 4.40 -9.78 9.35
CA PHE A 26 3.22 -10.51 8.92
C PHE A 26 3.46 -11.07 7.53
N ASP A 27 3.06 -12.32 7.31
CA ASP A 27 3.18 -13.01 6.04
C ASP A 27 1.92 -13.84 5.80
N GLN A 28 1.33 -13.73 4.63
CA GLN A 28 0.10 -14.39 4.26
C GLN A 28 0.14 -14.85 2.82
N ASP A 29 -0.11 -16.14 2.60
CA ASP A 29 -0.33 -16.70 1.27
C ASP A 29 -1.73 -16.36 0.74
N GLY A 30 -1.87 -16.33 -0.57
CA GLY A 30 -3.14 -16.16 -1.26
C GLY A 30 -4.13 -17.30 -1.06
N LEU A 31 -5.34 -17.11 -1.57
CA LEU A 31 -6.43 -18.10 -1.49
C LEU A 31 -6.31 -19.18 -2.56
N LEU A 32 -5.68 -18.88 -3.68
CA LEU A 32 -5.59 -19.79 -4.82
C LEU A 32 -4.22 -20.48 -4.82
N ASN A 33 -4.23 -21.78 -5.13
CA ASN A 33 -2.99 -22.59 -5.25
C ASN A 33 -2.34 -22.46 -6.64
N ILE A 34 -2.81 -21.55 -7.47
CA ILE A 34 -2.36 -21.34 -8.84
C ILE A 34 -2.02 -19.87 -9.04
N GLY A 35 -0.79 -19.65 -9.52
CA GLY A 35 -0.18 -18.33 -9.50
C GLY A 35 0.39 -17.99 -8.12
N GLU A 36 1.24 -17.00 -8.09
CA GLU A 36 1.84 -16.50 -6.84
C GLU A 36 0.95 -15.38 -6.28
N GLU A 37 0.42 -15.59 -5.07
CA GLU A 37 -0.28 -14.55 -4.32
C GLU A 37 0.23 -14.52 -2.89
N SER A 38 0.78 -13.39 -2.47
CA SER A 38 1.31 -13.22 -1.12
C SER A 38 1.23 -11.77 -0.64
N LEU A 39 1.08 -11.59 0.65
CA LEU A 39 1.18 -10.30 1.34
C LEU A 39 2.19 -10.40 2.47
N GLN A 40 3.25 -9.61 2.38
CA GLN A 40 4.24 -9.45 3.45
C GLN A 40 4.17 -8.03 4.01
N ARG A 41 4.19 -7.90 5.34
CA ARG A 41 4.16 -6.60 5.99
C ARG A 41 5.14 -6.54 7.14
N PHE A 42 6.02 -5.54 7.09
CA PHE A 42 6.91 -5.17 8.18
C PHE A 42 6.43 -3.89 8.83
N THR A 43 6.40 -3.85 10.15
CA THR A 43 6.11 -2.62 10.89
C THR A 43 7.14 -2.40 11.98
N ALA A 44 7.70 -1.19 12.05
CA ALA A 44 8.54 -0.74 13.16
C ALA A 44 7.89 0.47 13.82
N THR A 45 7.82 0.47 15.15
CA THR A 45 7.24 1.58 15.92
C THR A 45 8.20 1.99 17.02
N ALA A 46 8.35 3.31 17.22
CA ALA A 46 9.07 3.88 18.35
C ALA A 46 8.25 5.02 18.97
N LYS A 47 8.12 5.01 20.29
CA LYS A 47 7.43 6.06 21.05
C LYS A 47 8.30 6.52 22.20
N ILE A 48 8.28 7.82 22.44
CA ILE A 48 8.97 8.47 23.57
C ILE A 48 8.00 9.45 24.19
N ASN A 49 7.90 9.41 25.53
CA ASN A 49 7.24 10.44 26.32
C ASN A 49 8.23 10.89 27.39
N SER A 50 8.42 12.18 27.53
CA SER A 50 9.39 12.77 28.48
C SER A 50 8.82 14.01 29.15
N GLU A 51 8.89 14.04 30.46
CA GLU A 51 8.73 15.25 31.24
C GLU A 51 10.11 15.91 31.40
N ILE A 52 10.43 16.85 30.48
CA ILE A 52 11.74 17.52 30.45
C ILE A 52 11.91 18.37 31.72
N THR A 53 10.85 19.08 32.06
CA THR A 53 10.71 19.85 33.30
C THR A 53 9.29 19.69 33.83
N ASP A 54 8.97 20.23 34.99
CA ASP A 54 7.62 20.15 35.56
C ASP A 54 6.59 20.98 34.75
N TRP A 55 7.05 21.89 33.89
CA TRP A 55 6.22 22.71 33.00
C TRP A 55 6.37 22.37 31.51
N LEU A 56 7.25 21.41 31.11
CA LEU A 56 7.50 21.06 29.72
C LEU A 56 7.49 19.54 29.54
N LYS A 57 6.53 19.07 28.77
CA LYS A 57 6.45 17.66 28.34
C LYS A 57 6.65 17.55 26.84
N PHE A 58 7.31 16.47 26.46
CA PHE A 58 7.60 16.12 25.07
C PHE A 58 7.05 14.72 24.77
N ASN A 59 6.42 14.56 23.63
CA ASN A 59 6.05 13.26 23.10
C ASN A 59 6.51 13.11 21.65
N MET A 60 6.86 11.88 21.28
CA MET A 60 7.22 11.51 19.92
C MET A 60 6.71 10.11 19.62
N ASN A 61 6.14 9.94 18.42
CA ASN A 61 5.71 8.65 17.91
C ASN A 61 6.14 8.53 16.45
N MET A 62 6.88 7.47 16.13
CA MET A 62 7.28 7.14 14.77
C MET A 62 6.80 5.74 14.43
N ARG A 63 6.32 5.56 13.20
CA ARG A 63 5.98 4.24 12.66
C ARG A 63 6.35 4.17 11.20
N PHE A 64 7.06 3.12 10.86
CA PHE A 64 7.33 2.73 9.48
C PHE A 64 6.58 1.43 9.20
N THR A 65 5.90 1.34 8.06
CA THR A 65 5.27 0.11 7.58
C THR A 65 5.62 -0.07 6.12
N ARG A 66 6.12 -1.25 5.75
CA ARG A 66 6.28 -1.71 4.38
C ARG A 66 5.35 -2.87 4.12
N GLU A 67 4.62 -2.78 3.02
CA GLU A 67 3.76 -3.84 2.51
C GLU A 67 4.23 -4.21 1.10
N ASP A 68 4.57 -5.49 0.92
CA ASP A 68 4.89 -6.10 -0.36
C ASP A 68 3.74 -7.06 -0.71
N TYR A 69 3.04 -6.76 -1.80
CA TYR A 69 1.92 -7.54 -2.29
C TYR A 69 2.20 -8.02 -3.70
N VAL A 70 2.05 -9.31 -3.91
CA VAL A 70 2.21 -9.98 -5.20
C VAL A 70 0.93 -10.75 -5.52
N ARG A 71 0.49 -10.71 -6.77
CA ARG A 71 -0.62 -11.54 -7.28
C ARG A 71 -0.51 -11.77 -8.77
N PRO A 72 -1.19 -12.77 -9.34
CA PRO A 72 -1.38 -12.87 -10.79
C PRO A 72 -2.11 -11.64 -11.34
N SER A 73 -1.68 -11.10 -12.47
CA SER A 73 -2.35 -9.95 -13.11
C SER A 73 -3.80 -10.22 -13.48
N ALA A 74 -4.12 -11.48 -13.77
CA ALA A 74 -5.48 -11.91 -14.09
C ALA A 74 -6.41 -12.01 -12.85
N LEU A 75 -5.85 -11.98 -11.63
CA LEU A 75 -6.62 -12.09 -10.39
C LEU A 75 -7.24 -10.74 -10.05
N THR A 76 -8.37 -10.44 -10.66
CA THR A 76 -9.15 -9.20 -10.49
C THR A 76 -10.49 -9.49 -9.82
N ASP A 77 -11.21 -8.45 -9.40
CA ASP A 77 -12.57 -8.58 -8.88
C ASP A 77 -13.48 -9.29 -9.91
N TYR A 78 -13.31 -8.97 -11.20
CA TYR A 78 -14.01 -9.64 -12.28
C TYR A 78 -13.71 -11.16 -12.35
N PHE A 79 -12.48 -11.58 -12.06
CA PHE A 79 -12.14 -13.00 -12.01
C PHE A 79 -12.89 -13.74 -10.89
N TYR A 80 -13.00 -13.13 -9.71
CA TYR A 80 -13.78 -13.70 -8.60
C TYR A 80 -15.28 -13.75 -8.90
N GLU A 81 -15.82 -12.71 -9.52
CA GLU A 81 -17.21 -12.72 -9.99
C GLU A 81 -17.44 -13.83 -11.02
N ALA A 82 -16.53 -13.98 -11.98
CA ALA A 82 -16.60 -15.03 -12.98
C ALA A 82 -16.52 -16.44 -12.36
N LEU A 83 -15.66 -16.65 -11.33
CA LEU A 83 -15.64 -17.90 -10.57
C LEU A 83 -17.01 -18.22 -9.95
N ALA A 84 -17.67 -17.22 -9.38
CA ALA A 84 -18.96 -17.42 -8.71
C ALA A 84 -20.11 -17.73 -9.69
N PHE A 85 -20.09 -17.17 -10.91
CA PHE A 85 -21.22 -17.26 -11.84
C PHE A 85 -20.96 -18.10 -13.08
N LYS A 86 -19.69 -18.29 -13.48
CA LYS A 86 -19.33 -18.92 -14.77
C LYS A 86 -18.44 -20.17 -14.63
N ALA A 87 -17.89 -20.44 -13.45
CA ALA A 87 -17.11 -21.65 -13.21
C ALA A 87 -18.03 -22.86 -13.05
N TRP A 88 -18.15 -23.66 -14.09
CA TRP A 88 -18.99 -24.86 -14.07
C TRP A 88 -18.19 -26.02 -13.43
N PRO A 89 -18.68 -26.65 -12.36
CA PRO A 89 -17.97 -27.73 -11.66
C PRO A 89 -17.67 -28.97 -12.51
N ILE A 90 -18.37 -29.09 -13.65
CA ILE A 90 -18.21 -30.20 -14.59
C ILE A 90 -17.05 -29.97 -15.58
N LEU A 91 -16.51 -28.77 -15.67
CA LEU A 91 -15.39 -28.48 -16.56
C LEU A 91 -14.06 -28.93 -15.92
N PRO A 92 -13.22 -29.68 -16.64
CA PRO A 92 -11.93 -30.10 -16.12
C PRO A 92 -10.97 -28.92 -16.03
N LEU A 93 -10.04 -28.97 -15.07
CA LEU A 93 -8.96 -28.01 -14.96
C LEU A 93 -7.89 -28.22 -16.03
N TYR A 94 -7.65 -29.47 -16.39
CA TYR A 94 -6.69 -29.88 -17.39
C TYR A 94 -7.37 -30.74 -18.47
N ASP A 95 -6.86 -30.65 -19.68
CA ASP A 95 -7.19 -31.57 -20.74
C ASP A 95 -6.54 -32.97 -20.50
N ARG A 96 -6.79 -33.93 -21.42
CA ARG A 96 -6.19 -35.27 -21.34
C ARG A 96 -4.66 -35.31 -21.45
N ASN A 97 -4.04 -34.22 -21.93
CA ASN A 97 -2.60 -34.09 -22.12
C ASN A 97 -1.93 -33.36 -20.96
N GLY A 98 -2.71 -32.89 -19.97
CA GLY A 98 -2.24 -32.14 -18.81
C GLY A 98 -2.07 -30.64 -19.04
N TYR A 99 -2.59 -30.10 -20.13
CA TYR A 99 -2.61 -28.65 -20.38
C TYR A 99 -3.85 -28.01 -19.79
N TYR A 100 -3.77 -26.72 -19.47
CA TYR A 100 -4.93 -25.96 -18.97
C TYR A 100 -6.06 -25.95 -19.97
N TYR A 101 -7.21 -26.46 -19.52
CA TYR A 101 -8.41 -26.52 -20.33
C TYR A 101 -9.02 -25.11 -20.52
N TYR A 102 -9.59 -24.87 -21.67
CA TYR A 102 -10.32 -23.65 -21.95
C TYR A 102 -11.55 -23.56 -21.07
N SER A 103 -11.56 -22.54 -20.23
CA SER A 103 -12.72 -22.07 -19.50
C SER A 103 -12.90 -20.61 -19.84
N ASP A 104 -14.11 -20.17 -20.15
CA ASP A 104 -14.36 -18.78 -20.52
C ASP A 104 -13.76 -17.82 -19.47
N ASP A 105 -14.21 -16.82 -19.02
CA ASP A 105 -13.63 -15.80 -18.14
C ASP A 105 -12.89 -16.30 -16.88
N THR A 106 -12.82 -17.61 -16.60
CA THR A 106 -12.16 -18.22 -15.43
C THR A 106 -10.91 -19.04 -15.81
N SER A 107 -10.19 -18.59 -16.83
CA SER A 107 -9.00 -19.31 -17.31
C SER A 107 -7.90 -19.40 -16.26
N VAL A 108 -7.59 -20.62 -15.85
CA VAL A 108 -6.49 -20.94 -14.93
C VAL A 108 -5.13 -20.66 -15.57
N ALA A 109 -5.01 -20.84 -16.89
CA ALA A 109 -3.80 -20.47 -17.62
C ALA A 109 -3.50 -18.96 -17.45
N ALA A 110 -4.51 -18.11 -17.38
CA ALA A 110 -4.32 -16.69 -17.13
C ALA A 110 -3.72 -16.39 -15.76
N LEU A 111 -4.06 -17.18 -14.72
CA LEU A 111 -3.46 -17.05 -13.38
C LEU A 111 -2.03 -17.57 -13.34
N ALA A 112 -1.74 -18.65 -14.04
CA ALA A 112 -0.44 -19.30 -14.02
C ALA A 112 0.61 -18.60 -14.90
N GLU A 113 0.18 -18.11 -16.08
CA GLU A 113 1.07 -17.67 -17.15
C GLU A 113 0.80 -16.22 -17.60
N GLY A 114 -0.32 -15.62 -17.19
CA GLY A 114 -0.81 -14.34 -17.69
C GLY A 114 -0.07 -13.08 -17.16
N GLY A 115 0.99 -13.27 -16.39
CA GLY A 115 1.78 -12.18 -15.80
C GLY A 115 1.52 -11.96 -14.31
N SER A 116 2.23 -11.01 -13.73
CA SER A 116 2.21 -10.68 -12.30
C SER A 116 1.92 -9.21 -12.02
N ASP A 117 1.35 -8.92 -10.86
CA ASP A 117 1.10 -7.59 -10.31
C ASP A 117 1.80 -7.50 -8.95
N LYS A 118 2.86 -6.72 -8.86
CA LYS A 118 3.71 -6.53 -7.68
C LYS A 118 3.59 -5.11 -7.20
N LYS A 119 3.20 -4.94 -5.95
CA LYS A 119 3.04 -3.62 -5.35
C LYS A 119 3.75 -3.55 -4.02
N GLN A 120 4.71 -2.61 -3.91
CA GLN A 120 5.34 -2.25 -2.66
C GLN A 120 4.79 -0.93 -2.19
N THR A 121 4.36 -0.85 -0.93
CA THR A 121 3.86 0.38 -0.31
C THR A 121 4.59 0.64 0.99
N ASP A 122 5.21 1.82 1.08
CA ASP A 122 5.87 2.31 2.27
C ASP A 122 5.03 3.43 2.91
N HIS A 123 4.81 3.30 4.21
CA HIS A 123 4.20 4.33 5.04
C HIS A 123 5.17 4.75 6.14
N PHE A 124 5.44 6.02 6.21
CA PHE A 124 6.17 6.62 7.33
C PHE A 124 5.28 7.63 8.03
N TYR A 125 5.12 7.47 9.34
CA TYR A 125 4.40 8.38 10.22
C TYR A 125 5.38 8.91 11.25
N PHE A 126 5.39 10.22 11.39
CA PHE A 126 6.11 10.93 12.42
C PHE A 126 5.15 11.90 13.10
N GLN A 127 5.02 11.79 14.40
CA GLN A 127 4.24 12.69 15.24
C GLN A 127 5.11 13.15 16.38
N THR A 128 5.12 14.43 16.65
CA THR A 128 5.76 15.01 17.83
C THR A 128 4.89 16.09 18.43
N GLY A 129 4.91 16.20 19.75
CA GLY A 129 4.14 17.16 20.49
C GLY A 129 4.93 17.73 21.66
N LEU A 130 4.65 18.99 21.96
CA LEU A 130 5.10 19.69 23.14
C LEU A 130 3.88 20.15 23.92
N GLU A 131 3.89 19.93 25.23
CA GLU A 131 2.94 20.50 26.16
C GLU A 131 3.71 21.40 27.15
N ILE A 132 3.31 22.67 27.22
CA ILE A 132 3.99 23.73 27.94
C ILE A 132 2.99 24.33 28.93
N GLU A 133 3.27 24.25 30.23
CA GLU A 133 2.47 24.87 31.32
C GLU A 133 3.35 25.87 32.09
N PRO A 134 3.64 27.04 31.52
CA PRO A 134 4.56 28.01 32.13
C PRO A 134 4.02 28.63 33.43
N VAL A 135 2.70 28.67 33.54
CA VAL A 135 1.97 29.12 34.71
C VAL A 135 0.83 28.13 34.96
N LYS A 136 0.52 27.85 36.21
CA LYS A 136 -0.54 26.92 36.62
C LYS A 136 -1.87 27.21 35.88
N ASN A 137 -2.46 26.18 35.31
CA ASN A 137 -3.70 26.20 34.52
C ASN A 137 -3.62 26.95 33.18
N TRP A 138 -2.41 27.31 32.72
CA TRP A 138 -2.18 27.79 31.36
C TRP A 138 -1.41 26.74 30.58
N VAL A 139 -2.12 25.96 29.76
CA VAL A 139 -1.54 24.88 28.97
C VAL A 139 -1.50 25.26 27.49
N THR A 140 -0.33 25.16 26.89
CA THR A 140 -0.15 25.34 25.46
C THR A 140 0.38 24.03 24.88
N SER A 141 -0.36 23.47 23.93
CA SER A 141 0.02 22.25 23.20
C SER A 141 0.37 22.60 21.75
N VAL A 142 1.48 22.05 21.28
CA VAL A 142 1.92 22.18 19.89
C VAL A 142 2.19 20.79 19.35
N ASP A 143 1.47 20.39 18.30
CA ASP A 143 1.58 19.09 17.66
C ASP A 143 1.99 19.24 16.20
N PHE A 144 2.95 18.44 15.78
CA PHE A 144 3.37 18.31 14.40
C PHE A 144 3.24 16.85 13.96
N ASN A 145 2.51 16.64 12.86
CA ASN A 145 2.32 15.34 12.26
C ASN A 145 2.84 15.34 10.82
N TYR A 146 3.63 14.36 10.48
CA TYR A 146 4.15 14.17 9.13
C TYR A 146 3.94 12.75 8.66
N ARG A 147 3.38 12.58 7.45
CA ARG A 147 3.15 11.29 6.83
C ARG A 147 3.71 11.28 5.41
N ILE A 148 4.48 10.26 5.11
CA ILE A 148 4.88 9.91 3.74
C ILE A 148 4.22 8.59 3.39
N LYS A 149 3.60 8.53 2.21
CA LYS A 149 3.22 7.28 1.56
C LYS A 149 3.93 7.24 0.22
N SER A 150 4.63 6.13 -0.07
CA SER A 150 5.24 5.84 -1.35
C SER A 150 4.75 4.48 -1.81
N ALA A 151 4.23 4.40 -3.02
CA ALA A 151 3.81 3.13 -3.60
C ALA A 151 4.42 2.98 -4.99
N ASN A 152 5.09 1.86 -5.22
CA ASN A 152 5.58 1.41 -6.50
C ASN A 152 4.78 0.19 -6.91
N ARG A 153 4.29 0.15 -8.13
CA ARG A 153 3.59 -1.01 -8.68
C ARG A 153 4.16 -1.32 -10.05
N HIS A 154 4.64 -2.54 -10.18
CA HIS A 154 5.04 -3.16 -11.42
C HIS A 154 4.03 -4.25 -11.75
N TRP A 155 3.40 -4.18 -12.92
CA TRP A 155 2.54 -5.26 -13.35
C TRP A 155 2.68 -5.49 -14.85
N ASP A 156 2.60 -6.75 -15.23
CA ASP A 156 2.68 -7.16 -16.61
C ASP A 156 1.48 -8.02 -16.99
N SER A 157 1.22 -8.08 -18.25
CA SER A 157 0.22 -8.95 -18.83
C SER A 157 0.84 -9.68 -19.99
N GLN A 158 0.81 -11.01 -19.93
CA GLN A 158 1.47 -11.88 -20.90
C GLN A 158 0.46 -12.70 -21.68
N PRO A 159 0.81 -13.16 -22.90
CA PRO A 159 0.04 -14.15 -23.61
C PRO A 159 -0.01 -15.46 -22.82
N TYR A 160 -1.14 -16.12 -22.85
CA TYR A 160 -1.30 -17.46 -22.32
C TYR A 160 -2.12 -18.34 -23.26
N ILE A 161 -1.92 -19.66 -23.17
CA ILE A 161 -2.53 -20.64 -24.05
C ILE A 161 -3.43 -21.55 -23.25
N ASN A 162 -4.68 -21.65 -23.67
CA ASN A 162 -5.59 -22.70 -23.24
C ASN A 162 -5.70 -23.78 -24.32
N HIS A 163 -6.19 -24.96 -23.95
CA HIS A 163 -6.42 -26.06 -24.86
C HIS A 163 -7.89 -26.47 -24.84
N ASP A 164 -8.39 -26.96 -25.95
CA ASP A 164 -9.73 -27.54 -26.04
C ASP A 164 -9.75 -29.01 -25.57
N LEU A 165 -10.91 -29.65 -25.58
CA LEU A 165 -11.07 -31.08 -25.21
C LEU A 165 -10.27 -32.02 -26.07
N SER A 166 -9.94 -31.66 -27.31
CA SER A 166 -9.11 -32.46 -28.22
C SER A 166 -7.61 -32.32 -27.94
N GLY A 167 -7.22 -31.32 -27.11
CA GLY A 167 -5.85 -30.92 -26.84
C GLY A 167 -5.29 -29.94 -27.87
N ALA A 168 -6.11 -29.36 -28.72
CA ALA A 168 -5.68 -28.34 -29.65
C ALA A 168 -5.49 -27.00 -28.92
N PRO A 169 -4.40 -26.23 -29.20
CA PRO A 169 -4.14 -24.97 -28.56
C PRO A 169 -5.16 -23.91 -28.97
N TYR A 170 -5.63 -23.15 -27.99
CA TYR A 170 -6.53 -22.01 -28.16
C TYR A 170 -5.94 -20.78 -27.52
N TYR A 171 -5.58 -19.77 -28.32
CA TYR A 171 -5.01 -18.53 -27.82
C TYR A 171 -6.10 -17.63 -27.28
N ARG A 172 -6.08 -17.39 -25.98
CA ARG A 172 -7.03 -16.48 -25.34
C ARG A 172 -6.55 -15.04 -25.39
N LYS A 173 -5.26 -14.82 -25.19
CA LYS A 173 -4.62 -13.51 -25.20
C LYS A 173 -3.32 -13.57 -26.00
N SER A 174 -3.17 -12.63 -26.90
CA SER A 174 -2.06 -12.59 -27.85
C SER A 174 -1.17 -11.34 -27.70
N SER A 175 -1.58 -10.37 -26.87
CA SER A 175 -0.79 -9.16 -26.63
C SER A 175 -0.17 -9.17 -25.24
N SER A 176 1.00 -8.54 -25.13
CA SER A 176 1.71 -8.35 -23.87
C SER A 176 1.98 -6.88 -23.61
N ASN A 177 1.99 -6.51 -22.34
CA ASN A 177 2.35 -5.17 -21.92
C ASN A 177 2.93 -5.18 -20.49
N VAL A 178 3.72 -4.14 -20.20
CA VAL A 178 4.29 -3.86 -18.88
C VAL A 178 3.83 -2.50 -18.44
N HIS A 179 3.54 -2.37 -17.16
CA HIS A 179 3.14 -1.13 -16.50
C HIS A 179 4.02 -0.84 -15.30
N GLU A 180 4.39 0.43 -15.15
CA GLU A 180 5.06 0.98 -13.99
C GLU A 180 4.23 2.11 -13.44
N ASP A 181 3.80 2.00 -12.19
CA ASP A 181 3.04 3.04 -11.51
C ASP A 181 3.77 3.49 -10.25
N TYR A 182 3.85 4.79 -10.04
CA TYR A 182 4.42 5.42 -8.87
C TYR A 182 3.47 6.41 -8.26
N LEU A 183 3.29 6.31 -6.94
CA LEU A 183 2.54 7.24 -6.12
C LEU A 183 3.41 7.74 -4.98
N LYS A 184 3.49 9.04 -4.78
CA LYS A 184 4.05 9.63 -3.57
C LYS A 184 3.09 10.66 -2.98
N GLU A 185 2.80 10.51 -1.70
CA GLU A 185 2.04 11.47 -0.91
C GLU A 185 2.89 11.97 0.26
N ASN A 186 2.95 13.27 0.43
CA ASN A 186 3.51 13.91 1.62
C ASN A 186 2.38 14.72 2.27
N TYR A 187 2.12 14.45 3.52
CA TYR A 187 1.14 15.17 4.31
C TYR A 187 1.80 15.69 5.56
N PHE A 188 1.57 16.95 5.88
CA PHE A 188 1.87 17.47 7.19
C PHE A 188 0.65 18.16 7.77
N ASN A 189 0.59 18.17 9.09
CA ASN A 189 -0.38 18.88 9.87
C ASN A 189 0.32 19.49 11.09
N PHE A 190 0.08 20.76 11.33
CA PHE A 190 0.55 21.50 12.47
C PHE A 190 -0.66 22.02 13.25
N ASN A 191 -0.68 21.75 14.56
CA ASN A 191 -1.70 22.25 15.46
C ASN A 191 -1.03 22.96 16.62
N ALA A 192 -1.52 24.13 16.96
CA ALA A 192 -1.17 24.84 18.19
C ALA A 192 -2.45 25.22 18.93
N ARG A 193 -2.54 24.87 20.19
CA ARG A 193 -3.70 25.16 21.05
C ARG A 193 -3.20 25.72 22.39
N SER A 194 -3.79 26.79 22.82
CA SER A 194 -3.51 27.38 24.13
C SER A 194 -4.80 27.54 24.92
N GLU A 195 -4.81 27.08 26.13
CA GLU A 195 -5.97 27.11 27.01
C GLU A 195 -5.57 27.64 28.41
N TYR A 196 -6.40 28.52 28.95
CA TYR A 196 -6.23 29.09 30.26
C TYR A 196 -7.51 28.98 31.08
N SER A 197 -7.39 28.40 32.27
CA SER A 197 -8.50 28.24 33.21
C SER A 197 -8.26 29.05 34.47
N PHE A 198 -9.23 29.87 34.87
CA PHE A 198 -9.16 30.65 36.10
C PHE A 198 -10.54 30.81 36.77
N SER A 199 -10.53 31.02 38.05
CA SER A 199 -11.74 31.27 38.84
C SER A 199 -11.75 32.69 39.36
N LEU A 200 -12.89 33.34 39.26
CA LEU A 200 -13.11 34.68 39.83
C LEU A 200 -14.12 34.59 40.97
N ALA A 201 -13.77 35.18 42.14
CA ALA A 201 -14.62 35.23 43.32
C ALA A 201 -15.15 33.86 43.78
N ASP A 202 -14.35 32.77 43.61
CA ASP A 202 -14.62 31.38 44.01
C ASP A 202 -15.93 30.75 43.45
N SER A 203 -16.71 31.52 42.70
CA SER A 203 -18.00 31.06 42.15
C SER A 203 -18.10 31.12 40.64
N HIS A 204 -17.20 31.79 39.95
CA HIS A 204 -17.20 31.88 38.48
C HIS A 204 -15.96 31.26 37.91
N ASN A 205 -16.13 30.17 37.17
CA ASN A 205 -15.03 29.47 36.49
C ASN A 205 -15.02 29.84 35.01
N PHE A 206 -13.90 30.30 34.53
CA PHE A 206 -13.68 30.66 33.14
C PHE A 206 -12.67 29.74 32.51
N HIS A 207 -12.93 29.35 31.25
CA HIS A 207 -12.03 28.60 30.40
C HIS A 207 -11.95 29.31 29.04
N ILE A 208 -10.76 29.73 28.67
CA ILE A 208 -10.48 30.42 27.41
C ILE A 208 -9.60 29.49 26.58
N LEU A 209 -9.99 29.20 25.35
CA LEU A 209 -9.25 28.38 24.40
C LEU A 209 -9.08 29.15 23.09
N GLY A 210 -7.84 29.15 22.59
CA GLY A 210 -7.50 29.62 21.25
C GLY A 210 -6.63 28.58 20.54
N GLY A 211 -6.80 28.41 19.23
CA GLY A 211 -6.05 27.47 18.49
C GLY A 211 -5.79 27.90 17.04
N PHE A 212 -4.74 27.28 16.48
CA PHE A 212 -4.35 27.42 15.08
C PHE A 212 -4.06 26.05 14.51
N GLN A 213 -4.52 25.80 13.29
CA GLN A 213 -4.23 24.59 12.54
C GLN A 213 -3.79 24.95 11.12
N ALA A 214 -2.80 24.24 10.62
CA ALA A 214 -2.41 24.29 9.21
C ALA A 214 -2.12 22.88 8.71
N GLU A 215 -2.57 22.57 7.51
CA GLU A 215 -2.27 21.29 6.87
C GLU A 215 -1.97 21.45 5.38
N ASN A 216 -1.17 20.53 4.86
CA ASN A 216 -0.88 20.46 3.44
C ASN A 216 -0.72 19.00 3.02
N LEU A 217 -1.31 18.65 1.88
CA LEU A 217 -1.15 17.37 1.21
C LEU A 217 -0.62 17.60 -0.20
N LYS A 218 0.53 16.98 -0.51
CA LYS A 218 1.12 16.93 -1.85
C LYS A 218 1.11 15.51 -2.35
N GLN A 219 0.56 15.30 -3.54
CA GLN A 219 0.51 14.01 -4.22
C GLN A 219 1.21 14.13 -5.57
N THR A 220 2.06 13.16 -5.87
CA THR A 220 2.67 12.96 -7.19
C THR A 220 2.32 11.58 -7.69
N LEU A 221 1.81 11.50 -8.91
CA LEU A 221 1.47 10.28 -9.62
C LEU A 221 2.27 10.23 -10.91
N PHE A 222 2.76 9.06 -11.26
CA PHE A 222 3.39 8.77 -12.53
C PHE A 222 3.05 7.34 -12.93
N GLY A 223 2.67 7.13 -14.19
CA GLY A 223 2.41 5.81 -14.75
C GLY A 223 2.93 5.73 -16.19
N LEU A 224 3.47 4.57 -16.54
CA LEU A 224 3.97 4.24 -17.84
C LEU A 224 3.48 2.85 -18.25
N GLN A 225 3.04 2.72 -19.50
CA GLN A 225 2.73 1.41 -20.11
C GLN A 225 3.44 1.29 -21.44
N ARG A 226 4.00 0.10 -21.70
CA ARG A 226 4.59 -0.23 -22.98
C ARG A 226 4.25 -1.67 -23.37
N ASN A 227 4.03 -1.89 -24.67
CA ASN A 227 3.62 -3.17 -25.23
C ASN A 227 4.78 -3.95 -25.83
N GLY A 228 4.58 -5.26 -26.06
CA GLY A 228 5.50 -6.12 -26.77
C GLY A 228 6.66 -6.61 -25.91
N ILE A 229 6.37 -7.36 -24.84
CA ILE A 229 7.39 -8.00 -24.00
C ILE A 229 8.22 -8.94 -24.85
N MET A 230 9.55 -8.76 -24.87
CA MET A 230 10.47 -9.60 -25.63
C MET A 230 10.94 -10.84 -24.84
N ILE A 231 10.96 -10.74 -23.51
CA ILE A 231 11.43 -11.81 -22.62
C ILE A 231 10.39 -12.01 -21.51
N ASN A 232 9.58 -13.06 -21.63
CA ASN A 232 8.47 -13.34 -20.70
C ASN A 232 8.92 -13.56 -19.25
N SER A 233 10.11 -14.14 -19.04
CA SER A 233 10.68 -14.34 -17.70
C SER A 233 11.20 -13.06 -17.05
N LYS A 234 11.33 -11.97 -17.82
CA LYS A 234 11.80 -10.67 -17.37
C LYS A 234 10.99 -9.56 -18.04
N PRO A 235 9.75 -9.31 -17.60
CA PRO A 235 8.85 -8.34 -18.20
C PRO A 235 9.20 -6.91 -17.73
N GLU A 236 10.23 -6.32 -18.31
CA GLU A 236 10.70 -4.96 -18.01
C GLU A 236 10.34 -4.00 -19.14
N VAL A 237 10.11 -2.73 -18.81
CA VAL A 237 9.72 -1.69 -19.77
C VAL A 237 10.77 -1.49 -20.87
N ASP A 238 12.05 -1.55 -20.53
CA ASP A 238 13.18 -1.43 -21.47
C ASP A 238 13.38 -2.69 -22.32
N LEU A 239 12.81 -3.83 -21.92
CA LEU A 239 12.80 -5.09 -22.67
C LEU A 239 11.50 -5.30 -23.45
N THR A 240 10.91 -4.23 -23.96
CA THR A 240 9.74 -4.24 -24.83
C THR A 240 10.06 -3.68 -26.20
N ASN A 241 9.47 -4.23 -27.26
CA ASN A 241 9.68 -3.75 -28.64
C ASN A 241 8.68 -2.67 -29.09
N GLY A 242 7.62 -2.43 -28.31
CA GLY A 242 6.58 -1.46 -28.64
C GLY A 242 5.61 -1.89 -29.75
N LEU A 243 5.57 -3.17 -30.09
CA LEU A 243 4.73 -3.70 -31.17
C LEU A 243 3.53 -4.49 -30.65
N ASP A 244 2.47 -4.55 -31.45
CA ASP A 244 1.40 -5.53 -31.27
C ASP A 244 1.80 -6.90 -31.84
N ILE A 245 0.91 -7.87 -31.73
CA ILE A 245 1.09 -9.24 -32.25
C ILE A 245 1.27 -9.26 -33.77
N ASN A 246 0.75 -8.27 -34.51
CA ASN A 246 0.84 -8.17 -35.95
C ASN A 246 2.09 -7.39 -36.41
N GLY A 247 2.92 -6.94 -35.47
CA GLY A 247 4.10 -6.13 -35.75
C GLY A 247 3.82 -4.63 -35.95
N ASN A 248 2.62 -4.15 -35.63
CA ASN A 248 2.29 -2.73 -35.73
C ASN A 248 2.76 -1.99 -34.48
N PRO A 249 3.33 -0.77 -34.61
CA PRO A 249 3.73 0.04 -33.48
C PRO A 249 2.54 0.43 -32.60
N ILE A 250 2.69 0.28 -31.28
CA ILE A 250 1.76 0.79 -30.27
C ILE A 250 2.43 1.95 -29.52
N THR A 251 1.76 3.09 -29.49
CA THR A 251 2.24 4.24 -28.74
C THR A 251 2.26 3.94 -27.25
N PRO A 252 3.38 4.17 -26.54
CA PRO A 252 3.41 4.06 -25.09
C PRO A 252 2.38 4.97 -24.43
N SER A 253 1.72 4.50 -23.39
CA SER A 253 0.86 5.32 -22.56
C SER A 253 1.66 5.87 -21.38
N VAL A 254 1.60 7.18 -21.19
CA VAL A 254 2.21 7.86 -20.04
C VAL A 254 1.13 8.71 -19.39
N ASN A 255 0.97 8.58 -18.10
CA ASN A 255 0.09 9.42 -17.31
C ASN A 255 0.81 9.93 -16.07
N GLY A 256 0.29 10.99 -15.47
CA GLY A 256 0.87 11.52 -14.26
C GLY A 256 0.33 12.91 -13.94
N GLY A 257 0.67 13.35 -12.76
CA GLY A 257 0.25 14.65 -12.28
C GLY A 257 0.69 14.95 -10.88
N ARG A 258 0.52 16.21 -10.49
CA ARG A 258 0.73 16.67 -9.13
C ARG A 258 -0.54 17.34 -8.64
N LYS A 259 -0.88 17.06 -7.40
CA LYS A 259 -2.00 17.69 -6.70
C LYS A 259 -1.49 18.22 -5.35
N GLU A 260 -1.99 19.36 -4.96
CA GLU A 260 -1.65 19.98 -3.68
C GLU A 260 -2.92 20.60 -3.08
N TRP A 261 -3.11 20.38 -1.78
CA TRP A 261 -4.17 20.99 -0.99
C TRP A 261 -3.55 21.53 0.30
N SER A 262 -3.98 22.72 0.70
CA SER A 262 -3.56 23.36 1.96
C SER A 262 -4.74 24.07 2.60
N THR A 263 -4.77 24.06 3.92
CA THR A 263 -5.68 24.85 4.77
C THR A 263 -4.92 25.48 5.90
#